data_1a9353ef17f9967b7ec0e755587f63cb
#
_entry.id   1a9353ef17f9967b7ec0e755587f63cb
#
_cell.length_a   1.000
_cell.length_b   1.000
_cell.length_c   1.000
_cell.angle_alpha   90.00
_cell.angle_beta   90.00
_cell.angle_gamma   90.00
#
_symmetry.space_group_name_H-M   'P 1'
#
loop_
_entity.id
_entity.type
_entity.pdbx_description
1 polymer ?
#
loop_
_entity_poly.entity_id
_entity_poly.type
_entity_poly.pdbx_seq_one_letter_code
_entity_poly.pdbx_strand_id
1 'polypeptide(L)'
;MKNPLRSSFSTEGRRMAGARALWRANGMKEEQFGKPIIAIVNSFTQFVPGHTHLHEVGQLVKAEIEKQGCFAAEFNTIAIDDGIAMGHDGMLYSLPSRDIIADSVEYMVNAHKADAMVCISNCDKITPGMLMASMRLNIPTVFVSGGPMEAGELDGRHLDLIDAMIESADTSVSDERIEQVERHACPGCGCCSGMFTANSMNCLNEAIGLALPGNGTIVATHKNRIQLFRDAAKHIVENAYKYYRDGDDSVLPRNIATRQAFLNAMSLDIAMGGSTNTVLHLLAVAQEAGADFHMEDIDMLSRKTPCLCKVAPNTHTYHVQDVNRAGGILGIMNELMKAGLVDGSTRRADGLTLAEAVDKYAVTSPNVTEEAIRKYKSAPAHRFSIQMCSQESYYKELDTDRAEGCIRDVEHAYSKDGGLAVLRGNIALDGCVVKTAGVDESIWKFSGPAKVFDSQDAACEGILGGKVISGDVVVITYEGPKGGPGMQEMLYPTSYIKSRHLGKECALITDGRFSGGTSGLSIGHISPEAASGGAIGLVRDGDIIEINIPERSINVRLSDEELAERRKAEEARGKKAFTPPTRQREVSKALRAYGKMVSSADKGGVRIVED
;
A
#
# COMPACT_ATOMS: atom_id res chain seq x y z
N MET A 1 -13.95 23.53 27.28
CA MET A 1 -13.54 23.05 25.95
C MET A 1 -14.44 23.70 24.91
N LYS A 2 -13.90 24.05 23.73
CA LYS A 2 -14.72 24.61 22.64
C LYS A 2 -15.58 23.53 21.96
N ASN A 3 -14.99 22.32 21.79
CA ASN A 3 -15.72 21.15 21.33
C ASN A 3 -15.93 20.19 22.51
N PRO A 4 -17.12 19.56 22.65
CA PRO A 4 -17.35 18.58 23.70
C PRO A 4 -16.56 17.30 23.42
N LEU A 5 -16.00 16.69 24.47
CA LEU A 5 -15.37 15.37 24.37
C LEU A 5 -16.44 14.33 23.99
N ARG A 6 -16.11 13.44 23.07
CA ARG A 6 -16.96 12.27 22.75
C ARG A 6 -17.07 11.34 23.96
N SER A 7 -15.98 11.20 24.71
CA SER A 7 -15.91 10.37 25.90
C SER A 7 -16.81 10.85 27.05
N SER A 8 -17.29 12.10 27.04
CA SER A 8 -18.24 12.62 28.03
C SER A 8 -19.53 11.80 28.09
N PHE A 9 -19.93 11.16 26.98
CA PHE A 9 -21.07 10.23 26.94
C PHE A 9 -20.91 9.02 27.88
N SER A 10 -19.71 8.64 28.27
CA SER A 10 -19.43 7.51 29.17
C SER A 10 -18.74 7.91 30.49
N THR A 11 -18.19 9.14 30.55
CA THR A 11 -17.41 9.62 31.70
C THR A 11 -18.14 10.62 32.58
N GLU A 12 -19.22 11.24 32.10
CA GLU A 12 -19.91 12.30 32.81
C GLU A 12 -21.35 11.97 33.20
N GLY A 13 -21.87 12.68 34.20
CA GLY A 13 -23.26 12.60 34.65
C GLY A 13 -23.57 11.37 35.52
N ARG A 14 -24.59 11.49 36.40
CA ARG A 14 -24.99 10.44 37.36
C ARG A 14 -25.39 9.13 36.66
N ARG A 15 -26.02 9.22 35.49
CA ARG A 15 -26.48 8.06 34.71
C ARG A 15 -25.33 7.14 34.28
N MET A 16 -24.13 7.71 34.06
CA MET A 16 -22.94 6.99 33.58
C MET A 16 -22.07 6.42 34.70
N ALA A 17 -22.58 6.30 35.92
CA ALA A 17 -21.83 5.71 37.04
C ALA A 17 -21.35 4.28 36.76
N GLY A 18 -22.15 3.46 36.08
CA GLY A 18 -21.76 2.10 35.67
C GLY A 18 -20.60 2.10 34.66
N ALA A 19 -20.66 2.96 33.64
CA ALA A 19 -19.57 3.10 32.69
C ALA A 19 -18.27 3.56 33.35
N ARG A 20 -18.34 4.55 34.26
CA ARG A 20 -17.16 5.01 35.03
C ARG A 20 -16.58 3.93 35.93
N ALA A 21 -17.41 3.06 36.50
CA ALA A 21 -16.94 1.92 37.27
C ALA A 21 -16.11 0.96 36.42
N LEU A 22 -16.54 0.72 35.15
CA LEU A 22 -15.80 -0.11 34.19
C LEU A 22 -14.50 0.59 33.73
N TRP A 23 -14.54 1.90 33.49
CA TRP A 23 -13.31 2.65 33.17
C TRP A 23 -12.27 2.57 34.29
N ARG A 24 -12.72 2.65 35.56
CA ARG A 24 -11.82 2.45 36.72
C ARG A 24 -11.30 1.01 36.79
N ALA A 25 -12.12 0.03 36.49
CA ALA A 25 -11.70 -1.38 36.42
C ALA A 25 -10.65 -1.62 35.30
N ASN A 26 -10.71 -0.82 34.22
CA ASN A 26 -9.69 -0.81 33.16
C ASN A 26 -8.44 0.01 33.52
N GLY A 27 -8.35 0.56 34.74
CA GLY A 27 -7.18 1.28 35.22
C GLY A 27 -7.19 2.81 34.99
N MET A 28 -8.34 3.38 34.56
CA MET A 28 -8.45 4.83 34.44
C MET A 28 -8.40 5.49 35.83
N LYS A 29 -7.49 6.43 36.01
CA LYS A 29 -7.27 7.16 37.25
C LYS A 29 -8.22 8.34 37.37
N GLU A 30 -8.44 8.83 38.60
CA GLU A 30 -9.37 9.94 38.87
C GLU A 30 -9.01 11.21 38.09
N GLU A 31 -7.72 11.54 38.00
CA GLU A 31 -7.21 12.69 37.30
C GLU A 31 -7.31 12.62 35.77
N GLN A 32 -7.69 11.47 35.20
CA GLN A 32 -7.87 11.26 33.77
C GLN A 32 -9.32 11.50 33.31
N PHE A 33 -10.29 11.49 34.24
CA PHE A 33 -11.66 11.84 33.90
C PHE A 33 -11.78 13.30 33.47
N GLY A 34 -12.57 13.54 32.43
CA GLY A 34 -12.73 14.87 31.83
C GLY A 34 -11.60 15.29 30.88
N LYS A 35 -10.66 14.38 30.60
CA LYS A 35 -9.61 14.55 29.59
C LYS A 35 -9.87 13.61 28.40
N PRO A 36 -9.24 13.86 27.22
CA PRO A 36 -9.41 12.99 26.06
C PRO A 36 -9.03 11.52 26.36
N ILE A 37 -9.87 10.60 25.90
CA ILE A 37 -9.55 9.17 25.84
C ILE A 37 -8.94 8.89 24.48
N ILE A 38 -7.72 8.37 24.47
CA ILE A 38 -6.96 8.09 23.26
C ILE A 38 -7.04 6.59 22.95
N ALA A 39 -7.58 6.22 21.80
CA ALA A 39 -7.52 4.85 21.32
C ALA A 39 -6.16 4.55 20.70
N ILE A 40 -5.56 3.43 21.07
CA ILE A 40 -4.39 2.87 20.38
C ILE A 40 -4.92 1.76 19.49
N VAL A 41 -5.04 2.08 18.20
CA VAL A 41 -5.52 1.17 17.17
C VAL A 41 -4.32 0.38 16.66
N ASN A 42 -4.14 -0.82 17.17
CA ASN A 42 -3.02 -1.69 16.85
C ASN A 42 -3.45 -2.82 15.90
N SER A 43 -2.47 -3.52 15.36
CA SER A 43 -2.67 -4.67 14.46
C SER A 43 -1.69 -5.81 14.77
N PHE A 44 -1.30 -5.96 16.02
CA PHE A 44 -0.44 -7.04 16.49
C PHE A 44 -1.00 -8.41 16.11
N THR A 45 -0.14 -9.24 15.55
CA THR A 45 -0.37 -10.68 15.33
C THR A 45 0.97 -11.39 15.16
N GLN A 46 1.01 -12.70 15.43
CA GLN A 46 2.18 -13.55 15.19
C GLN A 46 2.19 -14.17 13.78
N PHE A 47 1.15 -13.91 12.97
CA PHE A 47 1.08 -14.40 11.59
C PHE A 47 1.80 -13.49 10.57
N VAL A 48 2.24 -12.29 10.98
CA VAL A 48 2.81 -11.28 10.07
C VAL A 48 4.14 -10.79 10.62
N PRO A 49 5.30 -11.03 9.96
CA PRO A 49 6.62 -10.60 10.46
C PRO A 49 6.69 -9.11 10.79
N GLY A 50 6.00 -8.27 10.02
CA GLY A 50 5.89 -6.83 10.25
C GLY A 50 5.04 -6.44 11.47
N HIS A 51 4.35 -7.39 12.12
CA HIS A 51 3.39 -7.14 13.19
C HIS A 51 3.71 -7.84 14.51
N THR A 52 4.66 -8.78 14.52
CA THR A 52 5.00 -9.57 15.71
C THR A 52 5.46 -8.72 16.89
N HIS A 53 6.04 -7.56 16.65
CA HIS A 53 6.55 -6.62 17.65
C HIS A 53 5.58 -5.47 17.98
N LEU A 54 4.40 -5.38 17.33
CA LEU A 54 3.51 -4.23 17.48
C LEU A 54 2.81 -4.15 18.83
N HIS A 55 2.70 -5.24 19.57
CA HIS A 55 2.20 -5.19 20.95
C HIS A 55 3.12 -4.36 21.84
N GLU A 56 4.43 -4.56 21.73
CA GLU A 56 5.42 -3.79 22.50
C GLU A 56 5.38 -2.30 22.11
N VAL A 57 5.17 -2.00 20.82
CA VAL A 57 4.96 -0.62 20.34
C VAL A 57 3.71 -0.02 20.96
N GLY A 58 2.59 -0.76 20.99
CA GLY A 58 1.33 -0.31 21.60
C GLY A 58 1.50 0.03 23.08
N GLN A 59 2.22 -0.80 23.83
CA GLN A 59 2.50 -0.56 25.25
C GLN A 59 3.42 0.65 25.47
N LEU A 60 4.42 0.86 24.60
CA LEU A 60 5.27 2.04 24.63
C LEU A 60 4.45 3.32 24.38
N VAL A 61 3.63 3.34 23.33
CA VAL A 61 2.76 4.46 22.98
C VAL A 61 1.77 4.75 24.12
N LYS A 62 1.16 3.71 24.72
CA LYS A 62 0.27 3.83 25.88
C LYS A 62 0.97 4.54 27.03
N ALA A 63 2.15 4.08 27.40
CA ALA A 63 2.90 4.66 28.50
C ALA A 63 3.26 6.15 28.24
N GLU A 64 3.61 6.52 27.02
CA GLU A 64 3.94 7.90 26.65
C GLU A 64 2.70 8.82 26.63
N ILE A 65 1.53 8.33 26.23
CA ILE A 65 0.26 9.08 26.32
C ILE A 65 -0.13 9.29 27.79
N GLU A 66 -0.03 8.26 28.63
CA GLU A 66 -0.42 8.31 30.04
C GLU A 66 0.49 9.25 30.86
N LYS A 67 1.77 9.37 30.51
CA LYS A 67 2.67 10.39 31.09
C LYS A 67 2.18 11.83 30.87
N GLN A 68 1.41 12.06 29.80
CA GLN A 68 0.81 13.36 29.49
C GLN A 68 -0.56 13.56 30.16
N GLY A 69 -1.00 12.59 30.97
CA GLY A 69 -2.18 12.65 31.81
C GLY A 69 -3.49 12.28 31.12
N CYS A 70 -3.47 11.79 29.88
CA CYS A 70 -4.63 11.20 29.21
C CYS A 70 -4.76 9.71 29.50
N PHE A 71 -5.95 9.15 29.39
CA PHE A 71 -6.14 7.69 29.41
C PHE A 71 -5.97 7.14 28.00
N ALA A 72 -5.22 6.04 27.85
CA ALA A 72 -5.04 5.35 26.59
C ALA A 72 -5.49 3.89 26.68
N ALA A 73 -6.28 3.45 25.71
CA ALA A 73 -6.78 2.08 25.60
C ALA A 73 -6.39 1.46 24.25
N GLU A 74 -5.69 0.32 24.32
CA GLU A 74 -5.27 -0.43 23.14
C GLU A 74 -6.31 -1.49 22.75
N PHE A 75 -6.51 -1.64 21.44
CA PHE A 75 -7.17 -2.80 20.86
C PHE A 75 -6.51 -3.17 19.53
N ASN A 76 -6.70 -4.41 19.10
CA ASN A 76 -6.16 -4.90 17.83
C ASN A 76 -7.26 -5.12 16.81
N THR A 77 -7.00 -4.72 15.55
CA THR A 77 -7.71 -5.24 14.38
C THR A 77 -6.98 -6.46 13.82
N ILE A 78 -7.60 -7.14 12.85
CA ILE A 78 -6.95 -8.24 12.14
C ILE A 78 -5.83 -7.76 11.24
N ALA A 79 -4.88 -8.64 10.95
CA ALA A 79 -3.86 -8.44 9.93
C ALA A 79 -3.61 -9.76 9.20
N ILE A 80 -3.57 -9.70 7.86
CA ILE A 80 -3.24 -10.82 6.98
C ILE A 80 -1.88 -10.53 6.36
N ASP A 81 -1.02 -11.54 6.29
CA ASP A 81 0.24 -11.47 5.58
C ASP A 81 0.04 -11.84 4.12
N ASP A 82 0.21 -10.86 3.23
CA ASP A 82 0.05 -11.07 1.80
C ASP A 82 1.14 -11.98 1.23
N GLY A 83 2.35 -11.94 1.76
CA GLY A 83 3.45 -12.80 1.34
C GLY A 83 3.21 -14.28 1.66
N ILE A 84 2.73 -14.58 2.88
CA ILE A 84 2.37 -15.95 3.29
C ILE A 84 1.13 -16.45 2.56
N ALA A 85 0.16 -15.57 2.29
CA ALA A 85 -1.06 -15.93 1.56
C ALA A 85 -0.87 -16.02 0.04
N MET A 86 0.26 -15.57 -0.49
CA MET A 86 0.53 -15.51 -1.92
C MET A 86 0.57 -16.91 -2.55
N GLY A 87 -0.10 -17.08 -3.70
CA GLY A 87 -0.06 -18.31 -4.48
C GLY A 87 -1.06 -19.39 -4.06
N HIS A 88 -1.95 -19.12 -3.11
CA HIS A 88 -3.05 -20.00 -2.73
C HIS A 88 -4.33 -19.21 -2.41
N ASP A 89 -5.43 -19.89 -2.16
CA ASP A 89 -6.77 -19.31 -1.95
C ASP A 89 -6.87 -18.37 -0.72
N GLY A 90 -5.93 -18.44 0.21
CA GLY A 90 -5.80 -17.50 1.32
C GLY A 90 -5.66 -16.04 0.86
N MET A 91 -5.07 -15.82 -0.32
CA MET A 91 -4.89 -14.48 -0.88
C MET A 91 -6.21 -13.76 -1.25
N LEU A 92 -7.29 -14.51 -1.43
CA LEU A 92 -8.64 -13.95 -1.66
C LEU A 92 -9.15 -13.13 -0.46
N TYR A 93 -8.65 -13.42 0.74
CA TYR A 93 -9.06 -12.72 1.97
C TYR A 93 -8.30 -11.42 2.21
N SER A 94 -7.20 -11.18 1.51
CA SER A 94 -6.34 -10.02 1.73
C SER A 94 -7.07 -8.69 1.47
N LEU A 95 -7.50 -8.41 0.24
CA LEU A 95 -8.17 -7.13 -0.06
C LEU A 95 -9.48 -6.93 0.73
N PRO A 96 -10.36 -7.93 0.89
CA PRO A 96 -11.55 -7.80 1.71
C PRO A 96 -11.26 -7.45 3.17
N SER A 97 -10.11 -7.86 3.72
CA SER A 97 -9.72 -7.53 5.09
C SER A 97 -9.55 -6.03 5.31
N ARG A 98 -9.19 -5.25 4.28
CA ARG A 98 -9.06 -3.80 4.36
C ARG A 98 -10.36 -3.13 4.85
N ASP A 99 -11.48 -3.53 4.28
CA ASP A 99 -12.80 -3.00 4.68
C ASP A 99 -13.21 -3.48 6.07
N ILE A 100 -12.90 -4.74 6.44
CA ILE A 100 -13.15 -5.27 7.78
C ILE A 100 -12.29 -4.55 8.83
N ILE A 101 -11.05 -4.24 8.51
CA ILE A 101 -10.17 -3.44 9.38
C ILE A 101 -10.80 -2.07 9.62
N ALA A 102 -11.24 -1.39 8.55
CA ALA A 102 -11.92 -0.11 8.67
C ALA A 102 -13.16 -0.19 9.58
N ASP A 103 -14.02 -1.18 9.36
CA ASP A 103 -15.20 -1.42 10.19
C ASP A 103 -14.83 -1.70 11.66
N SER A 104 -13.86 -2.59 11.90
CA SER A 104 -13.48 -2.95 13.27
C SER A 104 -13.01 -1.75 14.09
N VAL A 105 -12.24 -0.86 13.45
CA VAL A 105 -11.78 0.40 14.08
C VAL A 105 -12.96 1.33 14.34
N GLU A 106 -13.83 1.50 13.35
CA GLU A 106 -15.02 2.33 13.47
C GLU A 106 -15.94 1.84 14.60
N TYR A 107 -16.19 0.53 14.68
CA TYR A 107 -16.99 -0.09 15.75
C TYR A 107 -16.39 0.20 17.14
N MET A 108 -15.11 -0.08 17.32
CA MET A 108 -14.46 0.09 18.62
C MET A 108 -14.44 1.54 19.08
N VAL A 109 -14.05 2.45 18.20
CA VAL A 109 -13.93 3.89 18.51
C VAL A 109 -15.30 4.53 18.74
N ASN A 110 -16.31 4.18 17.92
CA ASN A 110 -17.67 4.71 18.08
C ASN A 110 -18.40 4.15 19.30
N ALA A 111 -18.25 2.84 19.57
CA ALA A 111 -18.88 2.22 20.73
C ALA A 111 -18.34 2.75 22.06
N HIS A 112 -17.03 2.94 22.16
CA HIS A 112 -16.37 3.42 23.38
C HIS A 112 -16.20 4.94 23.44
N LYS A 113 -16.59 5.65 22.37
CA LYS A 113 -16.51 7.11 22.31
C LYS A 113 -15.11 7.67 22.56
N ALA A 114 -14.07 7.02 22.04
CA ALA A 114 -12.73 7.58 22.09
C ALA A 114 -12.67 8.93 21.38
N ASP A 115 -11.83 9.84 21.88
CA ASP A 115 -11.74 11.22 21.39
C ASP A 115 -10.71 11.39 20.28
N ALA A 116 -9.65 10.60 20.31
CA ALA A 116 -8.59 10.62 19.32
C ALA A 116 -7.96 9.23 19.20
N MET A 117 -7.13 9.01 18.19
CA MET A 117 -6.48 7.70 18.01
C MET A 117 -5.07 7.78 17.45
N VAL A 118 -4.22 6.86 17.92
CA VAL A 118 -2.95 6.51 17.28
C VAL A 118 -3.14 5.20 16.53
N CYS A 119 -2.85 5.20 15.23
CA CYS A 119 -2.92 4.01 14.40
C CYS A 119 -1.52 3.40 14.25
N ILE A 120 -1.34 2.17 14.74
CA ILE A 120 -0.10 1.39 14.62
C ILE A 120 -0.33 0.32 13.55
N SER A 121 0.13 0.61 12.35
CA SER A 121 -0.03 -0.24 11.17
C SER A 121 1.32 -0.63 10.61
N ASN A 122 1.38 -1.58 9.69
CA ASN A 122 2.62 -1.84 8.96
C ASN A 122 2.41 -2.49 7.59
N CYS A 123 1.54 -3.50 7.47
CA CYS A 123 1.44 -4.30 6.25
C CYS A 123 0.33 -3.82 5.30
N ASP A 124 0.22 -4.48 4.15
CA ASP A 124 -0.45 -4.07 2.90
C ASP A 124 -1.86 -3.51 3.05
N LYS A 125 -2.73 -4.21 3.76
CA LYS A 125 -4.18 -3.85 3.84
C LYS A 125 -4.51 -3.13 5.14
N ILE A 126 -3.60 -3.21 6.11
CA ILE A 126 -3.81 -2.66 7.46
C ILE A 126 -3.69 -1.13 7.42
N THR A 127 -2.63 -0.62 6.82
CA THR A 127 -2.45 0.84 6.68
C THR A 127 -3.61 1.49 5.93
N PRO A 128 -4.02 1.04 4.74
CA PRO A 128 -5.17 1.64 4.07
C PRO A 128 -6.50 1.40 4.79
N GLY A 129 -6.72 0.26 5.45
CA GLY A 129 -7.92 0.02 6.25
C GLY A 129 -8.04 0.97 7.42
N MET A 130 -6.96 1.22 8.16
CA MET A 130 -6.94 2.23 9.23
C MET A 130 -7.08 3.66 8.69
N LEU A 131 -6.52 3.97 7.51
CA LEU A 131 -6.72 5.27 6.84
C LEU A 131 -8.21 5.48 6.50
N MET A 132 -8.88 4.48 5.93
CA MET A 132 -10.34 4.54 5.66
C MET A 132 -11.11 4.81 6.96
N ALA A 133 -10.81 4.09 8.05
CA ALA A 133 -11.45 4.33 9.35
C ALA A 133 -11.20 5.74 9.87
N SER A 134 -9.99 6.28 9.71
CA SER A 134 -9.65 7.64 10.15
C SER A 134 -10.46 8.70 9.39
N MET A 135 -10.73 8.48 8.10
CA MET A 135 -11.57 9.36 7.29
C MET A 135 -13.04 9.28 7.72
N ARG A 136 -13.58 8.07 7.98
CA ARG A 136 -14.95 7.89 8.46
C ARG A 136 -15.18 8.56 9.80
N LEU A 137 -14.30 8.32 10.76
CA LEU A 137 -14.40 8.83 12.12
C LEU A 137 -14.12 10.33 12.23
N ASN A 138 -13.20 10.84 11.45
CA ASN A 138 -12.76 12.23 11.39
C ASN A 138 -12.48 12.85 12.78
N ILE A 139 -11.77 12.13 13.62
CA ILE A 139 -11.26 12.58 14.93
C ILE A 139 -9.75 12.73 14.84
N PRO A 140 -9.09 13.52 15.72
CA PRO A 140 -7.65 13.65 15.68
C PRO A 140 -6.94 12.30 15.61
N THR A 141 -6.06 12.12 14.64
CA THR A 141 -5.41 10.85 14.34
C THR A 141 -3.96 11.07 13.94
N VAL A 142 -3.07 10.21 14.45
CA VAL A 142 -1.66 10.13 14.05
C VAL A 142 -1.32 8.69 13.74
N PHE A 143 -0.56 8.46 12.67
CA PHE A 143 -0.08 7.15 12.27
C PHE A 143 1.39 6.97 12.64
N VAL A 144 1.74 5.77 13.06
CA VAL A 144 3.12 5.31 13.17
C VAL A 144 3.21 3.84 12.79
N SER A 145 4.10 3.50 11.84
CA SER A 145 4.25 2.13 11.38
C SER A 145 5.28 1.34 12.19
N GLY A 146 5.20 0.01 12.11
CA GLY A 146 6.22 -0.88 12.68
C GLY A 146 7.58 -0.81 11.98
N GLY A 147 7.62 -0.26 10.76
CA GLY A 147 8.82 -0.08 9.95
C GLY A 147 9.10 -1.20 8.96
N PRO A 148 9.91 -0.92 7.92
CA PRO A 148 10.37 -1.90 6.96
C PRO A 148 11.36 -2.90 7.58
N MET A 149 11.41 -4.10 7.01
CA MET A 149 12.44 -5.10 7.27
C MET A 149 13.76 -4.63 6.66
N GLU A 150 14.88 -5.06 7.23
CA GLU A 150 16.18 -4.94 6.58
C GLU A 150 16.22 -5.81 5.32
N ALA A 151 16.98 -5.44 4.29
CA ALA A 151 17.24 -6.32 3.16
C ALA A 151 18.03 -7.55 3.62
N GLY A 152 17.69 -8.72 3.05
CA GLY A 152 18.48 -9.92 3.22
C GLY A 152 19.85 -9.80 2.55
N GLU A 153 20.81 -10.64 2.91
CA GLU A 153 22.13 -10.66 2.30
C GLU A 153 22.66 -12.09 2.16
N LEU A 154 23.10 -12.45 0.97
CA LEU A 154 23.75 -13.73 0.69
C LEU A 154 24.77 -13.52 -0.43
N ASP A 155 26.00 -14.00 -0.20
CA ASP A 155 27.12 -13.92 -1.15
C ASP A 155 27.42 -12.48 -1.64
N GLY A 156 27.24 -11.47 -0.75
CA GLY A 156 27.44 -10.05 -1.07
C GLY A 156 26.34 -9.42 -1.95
N ARG A 157 25.24 -10.13 -2.16
CA ARG A 157 24.05 -9.66 -2.86
C ARG A 157 22.91 -9.43 -1.87
N HIS A 158 22.20 -8.32 -2.00
CA HIS A 158 20.95 -8.10 -1.29
C HIS A 158 19.83 -8.99 -1.84
N LEU A 159 19.00 -9.47 -0.93
CA LEU A 159 17.87 -10.35 -1.22
C LEU A 159 16.59 -9.81 -0.59
N ASP A 160 15.46 -10.24 -1.16
CA ASP A 160 14.14 -10.09 -0.58
C ASP A 160 13.25 -11.32 -0.85
N LEU A 161 11.98 -11.26 -0.42
CA LEU A 161 11.00 -12.32 -0.62
C LEU A 161 10.87 -12.74 -2.10
N ILE A 162 11.00 -11.78 -3.02
CA ILE A 162 10.81 -12.03 -4.46
C ILE A 162 11.96 -12.87 -5.04
N ASP A 163 13.19 -12.68 -4.54
CA ASP A 163 14.33 -13.51 -4.94
C ASP A 163 14.07 -14.98 -4.58
N ALA A 164 13.56 -15.26 -3.38
CA ALA A 164 13.21 -16.61 -2.96
C ALA A 164 12.13 -17.22 -3.88
N MET A 165 11.11 -16.45 -4.26
CA MET A 165 10.04 -16.92 -5.14
C MET A 165 10.50 -17.16 -6.58
N ILE A 166 11.39 -16.32 -7.10
CA ILE A 166 11.94 -16.47 -8.46
C ILE A 166 12.89 -17.65 -8.52
N GLU A 167 13.86 -17.75 -7.59
CA GLU A 167 14.84 -18.85 -7.58
C GLU A 167 14.15 -20.20 -7.35
N SER A 168 13.11 -20.28 -6.51
CA SER A 168 12.36 -21.52 -6.31
C SER A 168 11.57 -22.00 -7.53
N ALA A 169 11.25 -21.09 -8.45
CA ALA A 169 10.56 -21.42 -9.70
C ALA A 169 11.51 -21.87 -10.84
N ASP A 170 12.81 -21.65 -10.68
CA ASP A 170 13.83 -22.04 -11.65
C ASP A 170 14.33 -23.46 -11.36
N THR A 171 13.91 -24.42 -12.18
CA THR A 171 14.30 -25.84 -12.04
C THR A 171 15.80 -26.12 -12.24
N SER A 172 16.58 -25.14 -12.66
CA SER A 172 18.04 -25.24 -12.77
C SER A 172 18.77 -24.92 -11.45
N VAL A 173 18.08 -24.32 -10.49
CA VAL A 173 18.61 -24.00 -9.16
C VAL A 173 18.48 -25.21 -8.26
N SER A 174 19.54 -25.55 -7.49
CA SER A 174 19.50 -26.70 -6.58
C SER A 174 18.68 -26.41 -5.31
N ASP A 175 18.13 -27.45 -4.69
CA ASP A 175 17.38 -27.36 -3.44
C ASP A 175 18.21 -26.74 -2.30
N GLU A 176 19.52 -27.03 -2.25
CA GLU A 176 20.45 -26.47 -1.27
C GLU A 176 20.60 -24.95 -1.44
N ARG A 177 20.60 -24.47 -2.69
CA ARG A 177 20.64 -23.03 -2.97
C ARG A 177 19.33 -22.35 -2.56
N ILE A 178 18.20 -22.96 -2.88
CA ILE A 178 16.87 -22.46 -2.46
C ILE A 178 16.82 -22.34 -0.94
N GLU A 179 17.24 -23.36 -0.18
CA GLU A 179 17.28 -23.33 1.27
C GLU A 179 18.18 -22.20 1.81
N GLN A 180 19.31 -21.90 1.16
CA GLN A 180 20.17 -20.77 1.53
C GLN A 180 19.44 -19.44 1.33
N VAL A 181 18.77 -19.24 0.20
CA VAL A 181 18.01 -18.02 -0.09
C VAL A 181 16.87 -17.83 0.91
N GLU A 182 16.09 -18.89 1.20
CA GLU A 182 15.00 -18.85 2.21
C GLU A 182 15.50 -18.36 3.58
N ARG A 183 16.67 -18.84 4.03
CA ARG A 183 17.24 -18.47 5.33
C ARG A 183 17.72 -17.02 5.41
N HIS A 184 17.95 -16.36 4.27
CA HIS A 184 18.58 -15.04 4.22
C HIS A 184 17.68 -13.95 3.64
N ALA A 185 16.66 -14.30 2.85
CA ALA A 185 15.82 -13.32 2.15
C ALA A 185 15.03 -12.41 3.10
N CYS A 186 14.60 -12.93 4.26
CA CYS A 186 13.78 -12.20 5.24
C CYS A 186 14.44 -12.23 6.63
N PRO A 187 15.37 -11.29 6.95
CA PRO A 187 16.25 -11.40 8.11
C PRO A 187 15.60 -10.95 9.44
N GLY A 188 14.28 -10.82 9.53
CA GLY A 188 13.67 -10.53 10.83
C GLY A 188 12.35 -9.77 10.80
N CYS A 189 12.11 -8.97 11.85
CA CYS A 189 10.89 -8.20 11.98
C CYS A 189 10.87 -6.99 11.03
N GLY A 190 9.66 -6.57 10.69
CA GLY A 190 9.39 -5.48 9.76
C GLY A 190 8.51 -5.95 8.61
N CYS A 191 7.92 -5.02 7.86
CA CYS A 191 7.29 -5.34 6.59
C CYS A 191 8.37 -5.53 5.50
N CYS A 192 8.00 -5.71 4.25
CA CYS A 192 8.95 -5.97 3.16
C CYS A 192 10.15 -5.00 3.13
N SER A 193 11.30 -5.44 2.60
CA SER A 193 12.49 -4.59 2.44
C SER A 193 12.49 -3.75 1.15
N GLY A 194 11.70 -4.14 0.14
CA GLY A 194 11.51 -3.41 -1.12
C GLY A 194 10.31 -2.43 -1.08
N MET A 195 10.12 -1.67 -2.17
CA MET A 195 8.97 -0.76 -2.33
C MET A 195 7.73 -1.53 -2.83
N PHE A 196 7.33 -2.52 -2.02
CA PHE A 196 6.09 -3.27 -2.20
C PHE A 196 4.92 -2.50 -1.58
N THR A 197 3.72 -3.07 -1.57
CA THR A 197 2.51 -2.35 -1.15
C THR A 197 2.60 -1.84 0.29
N ALA A 198 3.12 -2.65 1.22
CA ALA A 198 3.26 -2.27 2.63
C ALA A 198 4.09 -0.99 2.81
N ASN A 199 5.31 -0.97 2.27
CA ASN A 199 6.19 0.19 2.34
C ASN A 199 5.63 1.36 1.53
N SER A 200 5.08 1.13 0.33
CA SER A 200 4.44 2.18 -0.45
C SER A 200 3.36 2.88 0.37
N MET A 201 2.44 2.15 1.01
CA MET A 201 1.38 2.76 1.81
C MET A 201 1.91 3.48 3.07
N ASN A 202 2.95 2.98 3.72
CA ASN A 202 3.59 3.67 4.85
C ASN A 202 4.28 4.97 4.41
N CYS A 203 4.88 4.99 3.22
CA CYS A 203 5.47 6.18 2.60
C CYS A 203 4.40 7.20 2.16
N LEU A 204 3.31 6.73 1.53
CA LEU A 204 2.20 7.59 1.11
C LEU A 204 1.48 8.22 2.30
N ASN A 205 1.37 7.51 3.42
CA ASN A 205 0.80 8.05 4.64
C ASN A 205 1.65 9.21 5.22
N GLU A 206 2.98 9.13 5.06
CA GLU A 206 3.90 10.23 5.38
C GLU A 206 3.70 11.43 4.44
N ALA A 207 3.49 11.18 3.13
CA ALA A 207 3.24 12.22 2.12
C ALA A 207 1.86 12.88 2.27
N ILE A 208 0.81 12.11 2.63
CA ILE A 208 -0.52 12.64 2.97
C ILE A 208 -0.42 13.57 4.18
N GLY A 209 0.51 13.30 5.10
CA GLY A 209 0.75 14.12 6.29
C GLY A 209 0.19 13.53 7.59
N LEU A 210 -0.39 12.32 7.60
CA LEU A 210 -0.90 11.68 8.82
C LEU A 210 0.17 10.89 9.59
N ALA A 211 1.31 10.58 8.96
CA ALA A 211 2.46 9.96 9.60
C ALA A 211 3.66 10.93 9.68
N LEU A 212 4.56 10.66 10.62
CA LEU A 212 5.71 11.52 10.92
C LEU A 212 6.89 11.24 9.98
N PRO A 213 7.82 12.20 9.78
CA PRO A 213 9.00 12.02 8.94
C PRO A 213 9.88 10.83 9.36
N GLY A 214 10.20 9.96 8.42
CA GLY A 214 10.93 8.71 8.62
C GLY A 214 10.04 7.50 8.93
N ASN A 215 8.72 7.67 8.97
CA ASN A 215 7.76 6.60 9.23
C ASN A 215 7.91 5.43 8.24
N GLY A 216 8.03 5.72 6.95
CA GLY A 216 8.05 4.73 5.88
C GLY A 216 9.42 4.07 5.65
N THR A 217 10.53 4.64 6.16
CA THR A 217 11.87 4.23 5.69
C THR A 217 12.85 3.77 6.76
N ILE A 218 12.70 4.17 8.04
CA ILE A 218 13.56 3.69 9.11
C ILE A 218 13.23 2.21 9.39
N VAL A 219 14.22 1.31 9.33
CA VAL A 219 14.02 -0.12 9.54
C VAL A 219 13.51 -0.46 10.95
N ALA A 220 12.69 -1.51 11.06
CA ALA A 220 12.01 -1.91 12.30
C ALA A 220 12.99 -2.21 13.45
N THR A 221 14.15 -2.75 13.14
CA THR A 221 15.19 -3.12 14.10
C THR A 221 15.94 -1.92 14.70
N HIS A 222 15.86 -0.72 14.08
CA HIS A 222 16.67 0.42 14.49
C HIS A 222 16.08 1.22 15.65
N LYS A 223 16.88 1.56 16.66
CA LYS A 223 16.48 2.32 17.86
C LYS A 223 15.87 3.69 17.58
N ASN A 224 16.17 4.31 16.43
CA ASN A 224 15.56 5.59 16.06
C ASN A 224 14.03 5.52 15.95
N ARG A 225 13.43 4.33 15.75
CA ARG A 225 11.97 4.18 15.76
C ARG A 225 11.33 4.42 17.12
N ILE A 226 12.05 4.21 18.22
CA ILE A 226 11.53 4.51 19.57
C ILE A 226 11.09 5.96 19.65
N GLN A 227 11.87 6.88 19.06
CA GLN A 227 11.52 8.29 19.08
C GLN A 227 10.28 8.59 18.23
N LEU A 228 10.10 7.93 17.09
CA LEU A 228 8.87 8.07 16.28
C LEU A 228 7.63 7.66 17.07
N PHE A 229 7.69 6.57 17.84
CA PHE A 229 6.58 6.12 18.68
C PHE A 229 6.24 7.12 19.78
N ARG A 230 7.26 7.72 20.42
CA ARG A 230 7.09 8.77 21.43
C ARG A 230 6.52 10.05 20.83
N ASP A 231 7.01 10.44 19.66
CA ASP A 231 6.54 11.64 18.96
C ASP A 231 5.08 11.47 18.51
N ALA A 232 4.68 10.30 18.03
CA ALA A 232 3.29 10.00 17.69
C ALA A 232 2.39 10.11 18.94
N ALA A 233 2.82 9.56 20.08
CA ALA A 233 2.10 9.67 21.34
C ALA A 233 1.98 11.13 21.84
N LYS A 234 3.00 11.95 21.61
CA LYS A 234 2.99 13.38 21.95
C LYS A 234 2.02 14.14 21.04
N HIS A 235 2.17 14.00 19.73
CA HIS A 235 1.36 14.74 18.77
C HIS A 235 -0.14 14.40 18.86
N ILE A 236 -0.51 13.14 19.15
CA ILE A 236 -1.92 12.81 19.28
C ILE A 236 -2.56 13.51 20.50
N VAL A 237 -1.87 13.60 21.61
CA VAL A 237 -2.36 14.33 22.79
C VAL A 237 -2.47 15.82 22.48
N GLU A 238 -1.45 16.43 21.87
CA GLU A 238 -1.48 17.82 21.42
C GLU A 238 -2.65 18.09 20.47
N ASN A 239 -2.86 17.25 19.46
CA ASN A 239 -3.92 17.38 18.46
C ASN A 239 -5.31 17.21 19.09
N ALA A 240 -5.46 16.29 20.05
CA ALA A 240 -6.70 16.15 20.80
C ALA A 240 -7.04 17.45 21.55
N TYR A 241 -6.08 18.05 22.24
CA TYR A 241 -6.31 19.34 22.92
C TYR A 241 -6.54 20.50 21.95
N LYS A 242 -5.82 20.58 20.83
CA LYS A 242 -6.06 21.59 19.79
C LYS A 242 -7.52 21.52 19.31
N TYR A 243 -8.04 20.33 19.01
CA TYR A 243 -9.41 20.19 18.56
C TYR A 243 -10.42 20.43 19.68
N TYR A 244 -10.34 19.70 20.79
CA TYR A 244 -11.37 19.76 21.84
C TYR A 244 -11.29 21.01 22.70
N ARG A 245 -10.12 21.44 23.10
CA ARG A 245 -9.92 22.61 23.94
C ARG A 245 -9.95 23.91 23.14
N ASP A 246 -9.21 23.96 22.03
CA ASP A 246 -8.94 25.20 21.31
C ASP A 246 -9.86 25.40 20.10
N GLY A 247 -10.57 24.35 19.66
CA GLY A 247 -11.49 24.36 18.54
C GLY A 247 -10.81 24.44 17.17
N ASP A 248 -9.56 23.96 17.10
CA ASP A 248 -8.78 23.91 15.86
C ASP A 248 -9.08 22.59 15.12
N ASP A 249 -9.83 22.70 14.05
CA ASP A 249 -10.19 21.55 13.20
C ASP A 249 -9.12 21.18 12.15
N SER A 250 -8.07 21.97 12.03
CA SER A 250 -6.96 21.73 11.10
C SER A 250 -6.22 20.41 11.36
N VAL A 251 -6.36 19.84 12.56
CA VAL A 251 -5.77 18.58 13.01
C VAL A 251 -6.63 17.34 12.66
N LEU A 252 -7.82 17.56 12.07
CA LEU A 252 -8.69 16.46 11.69
C LEU A 252 -8.21 15.77 10.41
N PRO A 253 -8.35 14.43 10.29
CA PRO A 253 -7.87 13.68 9.14
C PRO A 253 -8.34 14.21 7.78
N ARG A 254 -9.62 14.58 7.64
CA ARG A 254 -10.15 15.10 6.37
C ARG A 254 -9.61 16.49 6.01
N ASN A 255 -9.14 17.27 7.00
CA ASN A 255 -8.52 18.57 6.76
C ASN A 255 -7.00 18.45 6.47
N ILE A 256 -6.39 17.30 6.77
CA ILE A 256 -5.01 16.94 6.40
C ILE A 256 -5.03 16.21 5.05
N ALA A 257 -5.78 15.13 4.94
CA ALA A 257 -5.92 14.31 3.74
C ALA A 257 -6.89 14.96 2.74
N THR A 258 -6.58 16.16 2.29
CA THR A 258 -7.33 16.88 1.27
C THR A 258 -7.05 16.30 -0.12
N ARG A 259 -7.85 16.70 -1.14
CA ARG A 259 -7.58 16.36 -2.54
C ARG A 259 -6.11 16.64 -2.91
N GLN A 260 -5.58 17.80 -2.50
CA GLN A 260 -4.19 18.16 -2.81
C GLN A 260 -3.18 17.23 -2.12
N ALA A 261 -3.46 16.76 -0.91
CA ALA A 261 -2.61 15.77 -0.22
C ALA A 261 -2.62 14.41 -0.95
N PHE A 262 -3.77 13.99 -1.52
CA PHE A 262 -3.83 12.79 -2.37
C PHE A 262 -3.07 12.97 -3.68
N LEU A 263 -3.13 14.15 -4.32
CA LEU A 263 -2.33 14.45 -5.52
C LEU A 263 -0.83 14.41 -5.19
N ASN A 264 -0.40 14.99 -4.07
CA ASN A 264 0.99 14.93 -3.61
C ASN A 264 1.45 13.48 -3.35
N ALA A 265 0.62 12.70 -2.66
CA ALA A 265 0.91 11.30 -2.38
C ALA A 265 1.01 10.47 -3.66
N MET A 266 0.12 10.68 -4.63
CA MET A 266 0.17 9.97 -5.91
C MET A 266 1.39 10.40 -6.75
N SER A 267 1.77 11.67 -6.72
CA SER A 267 3.02 12.14 -7.34
C SER A 267 4.25 11.45 -6.73
N LEU A 268 4.28 11.28 -5.40
CA LEU A 268 5.32 10.50 -4.73
C LEU A 268 5.33 9.05 -5.21
N ASP A 269 4.17 8.40 -5.25
CA ASP A 269 4.05 6.99 -5.65
C ASP A 269 4.60 6.75 -7.06
N ILE A 270 4.22 7.63 -7.99
CA ILE A 270 4.71 7.62 -9.36
C ILE A 270 6.23 7.86 -9.40
N ALA A 271 6.74 8.83 -8.63
CA ALA A 271 8.17 9.18 -8.61
C ALA A 271 9.05 8.08 -7.99
N MET A 272 8.52 7.29 -7.07
CA MET A 272 9.28 6.20 -6.43
C MET A 272 9.02 4.81 -7.05
N GLY A 273 8.20 4.74 -8.11
CA GLY A 273 7.83 3.47 -8.74
C GLY A 273 7.17 2.51 -7.75
N GLY A 274 6.20 3.01 -6.98
CA GLY A 274 5.49 2.26 -5.96
C GLY A 274 4.63 1.12 -6.49
N SER A 275 3.87 0.50 -5.61
CA SER A 275 2.99 -0.62 -5.95
C SER A 275 1.74 -0.16 -6.70
N THR A 276 1.29 -0.91 -7.71
CA THR A 276 0.00 -0.65 -8.38
C THR A 276 -1.20 -0.77 -7.42
N ASN A 277 -1.07 -1.53 -6.32
CA ASN A 277 -2.11 -1.65 -5.30
C ASN A 277 -2.41 -0.32 -4.58
N THR A 278 -1.45 0.60 -4.53
CA THR A 278 -1.64 1.94 -3.96
C THR A 278 -2.73 2.73 -4.67
N VAL A 279 -2.91 2.51 -5.98
CA VAL A 279 -4.01 3.10 -6.76
C VAL A 279 -5.36 2.70 -6.15
N LEU A 280 -5.59 1.40 -5.91
CA LEU A 280 -6.81 0.92 -5.24
C LEU A 280 -6.98 1.55 -3.85
N HIS A 281 -5.89 1.65 -3.10
CA HIS A 281 -5.94 2.09 -1.72
C HIS A 281 -6.15 3.59 -1.60
N LEU A 282 -5.49 4.41 -2.41
CA LEU A 282 -5.69 5.86 -2.41
C LEU A 282 -7.10 6.24 -2.86
N LEU A 283 -7.64 5.59 -3.92
CA LEU A 283 -9.03 5.78 -4.35
C LEU A 283 -10.01 5.42 -3.23
N ALA A 284 -9.79 4.30 -2.53
CA ALA A 284 -10.62 3.89 -1.41
C ALA A 284 -10.60 4.91 -0.24
N VAL A 285 -9.41 5.37 0.15
CA VAL A 285 -9.25 6.35 1.23
C VAL A 285 -9.84 7.70 0.84
N ALA A 286 -9.64 8.13 -0.41
CA ALA A 286 -10.19 9.39 -0.93
C ALA A 286 -11.73 9.37 -0.95
N GLN A 287 -12.34 8.25 -1.32
CA GLN A 287 -13.79 8.07 -1.24
C GLN A 287 -14.30 8.23 0.19
N GLU A 288 -13.67 7.61 1.18
CA GLU A 288 -14.04 7.74 2.60
C GLU A 288 -13.78 9.16 3.15
N ALA A 289 -12.81 9.87 2.60
CA ALA A 289 -12.54 11.26 2.93
C ALA A 289 -13.55 12.24 2.31
N GLY A 290 -14.31 11.81 1.30
CA GLY A 290 -15.11 12.69 0.45
C GLY A 290 -14.26 13.60 -0.43
N ALA A 291 -13.03 13.20 -0.75
CA ALA A 291 -12.11 13.93 -1.61
C ALA A 291 -12.38 13.60 -3.08
N ASP A 292 -12.41 14.63 -3.91
CA ASP A 292 -12.62 14.54 -5.36
C ASP A 292 -11.30 14.12 -6.04
N PHE A 293 -10.94 12.83 -5.90
CA PHE A 293 -9.71 12.22 -6.43
C PHE A 293 -10.04 10.93 -7.18
N HIS A 294 -9.69 10.84 -8.46
CA HIS A 294 -10.11 9.82 -9.40
C HIS A 294 -8.98 9.29 -10.28
N MET A 295 -9.26 8.26 -11.09
CA MET A 295 -8.31 7.66 -12.04
C MET A 295 -7.76 8.66 -13.06
N GLU A 296 -8.54 9.69 -13.43
CA GLU A 296 -8.15 10.79 -14.31
C GLU A 296 -7.00 11.62 -13.71
N ASP A 297 -7.03 11.85 -12.39
CA ASP A 297 -5.95 12.54 -11.68
C ASP A 297 -4.66 11.73 -11.72
N ILE A 298 -4.77 10.40 -11.55
CA ILE A 298 -3.63 9.48 -11.60
C ILE A 298 -3.02 9.47 -13.00
N ASP A 299 -3.83 9.38 -14.05
CA ASP A 299 -3.34 9.46 -15.44
C ASP A 299 -2.64 10.80 -15.71
N MET A 300 -3.25 11.92 -15.31
CA MET A 300 -2.66 13.25 -15.44
C MET A 300 -1.30 13.36 -14.75
N LEU A 301 -1.20 12.87 -13.52
CA LEU A 301 0.05 12.89 -12.74
C LEU A 301 1.11 11.99 -13.36
N SER A 302 0.74 10.80 -13.84
CA SER A 302 1.67 9.84 -14.42
C SER A 302 2.37 10.35 -15.68
N ARG A 303 1.74 11.29 -16.41
CA ARG A 303 2.30 11.89 -17.63
C ARG A 303 3.34 13.00 -17.36
N LYS A 304 3.36 13.58 -16.18
CA LYS A 304 4.21 14.73 -15.85
C LYS A 304 5.22 14.48 -14.73
N THR A 305 5.03 13.41 -13.94
CA THR A 305 5.88 13.09 -12.81
C THR A 305 6.93 12.07 -13.23
N PRO A 306 8.23 12.42 -13.24
CA PRO A 306 9.30 11.49 -13.61
C PRO A 306 9.56 10.45 -12.50
N CYS A 307 10.20 9.33 -12.84
CA CYS A 307 10.66 8.34 -11.88
C CYS A 307 12.00 8.80 -11.26
N LEU A 308 11.97 9.26 -10.01
CA LEU A 308 13.12 9.83 -9.30
C LEU A 308 13.81 8.83 -8.37
N CYS A 309 13.14 7.74 -8.01
CA CYS A 309 13.66 6.73 -7.11
C CYS A 309 13.31 5.35 -7.65
N LYS A 310 14.28 4.45 -7.70
CA LYS A 310 14.09 3.09 -8.21
C LYS A 310 14.71 2.10 -7.23
N VAL A 311 13.87 1.30 -6.59
CA VAL A 311 14.26 0.32 -5.57
C VAL A 311 13.65 -1.04 -5.85
N ALA A 312 14.08 -2.07 -5.14
CA ALA A 312 13.52 -3.42 -5.28
C ALA A 312 11.97 -3.38 -5.28
N PRO A 313 11.30 -4.10 -6.17
CA PRO A 313 11.80 -5.09 -7.14
C PRO A 313 12.22 -4.53 -8.50
N ASN A 314 12.20 -3.20 -8.68
CA ASN A 314 12.51 -2.54 -9.97
C ASN A 314 14.03 -2.47 -10.23
N THR A 315 14.84 -2.74 -9.22
CA THR A 315 16.29 -2.88 -9.27
C THR A 315 16.76 -3.81 -8.14
N HIS A 316 17.93 -4.43 -8.29
CA HIS A 316 18.59 -5.19 -7.21
C HIS A 316 19.58 -4.33 -6.41
N THR A 317 19.80 -3.06 -6.82
CA THR A 317 20.82 -2.20 -6.22
C THR A 317 20.37 -1.58 -4.91
N TYR A 318 19.12 -1.11 -4.85
CA TYR A 318 18.58 -0.33 -3.74
C TYR A 318 17.36 -0.99 -3.12
N HIS A 319 17.25 -0.85 -1.78
CA HIS A 319 16.09 -1.23 -0.97
C HIS A 319 15.56 -0.01 -0.19
N VAL A 320 14.52 -0.18 0.62
CA VAL A 320 13.91 0.94 1.37
C VAL A 320 14.90 1.57 2.36
N GLN A 321 15.82 0.78 2.90
CA GLN A 321 16.92 1.27 3.76
C GLN A 321 17.84 2.27 3.04
N ASP A 322 18.01 2.15 1.73
CA ASP A 322 18.80 3.08 0.91
C ASP A 322 18.03 4.37 0.63
N VAL A 323 16.70 4.28 0.45
CA VAL A 323 15.83 5.46 0.41
C VAL A 323 15.96 6.25 1.72
N ASN A 324 15.97 5.55 2.87
CA ASN A 324 16.21 6.19 4.16
C ASN A 324 17.54 6.96 4.17
N ARG A 325 18.64 6.30 3.78
CA ARG A 325 19.98 6.92 3.70
C ARG A 325 20.02 8.14 2.77
N ALA A 326 19.18 8.14 1.73
CA ALA A 326 19.09 9.25 0.77
C ALA A 326 18.16 10.41 1.23
N GLY A 327 17.61 10.34 2.46
CA GLY A 327 16.75 11.36 3.05
C GLY A 327 15.27 11.00 3.11
N GLY A 328 14.94 9.73 2.87
CA GLY A 328 13.59 9.21 3.02
C GLY A 328 12.57 9.87 2.08
N ILE A 329 11.34 9.84 2.50
CA ILE A 329 10.21 10.34 1.70
C ILE A 329 10.29 11.85 1.49
N LEU A 330 10.69 12.61 2.51
CA LEU A 330 10.83 14.05 2.37
C LEU A 330 12.01 14.43 1.45
N GLY A 331 12.98 13.54 1.25
CA GLY A 331 14.01 13.70 0.22
C GLY A 331 13.43 13.66 -1.19
N ILE A 332 12.54 12.71 -1.49
CA ILE A 332 11.84 12.63 -2.78
C ILE A 332 10.88 13.82 -2.95
N MET A 333 10.11 14.14 -1.91
CA MET A 333 9.17 15.27 -1.92
C MET A 333 9.89 16.60 -2.15
N ASN A 334 11.12 16.76 -1.66
CA ASN A 334 11.94 17.94 -1.92
C ASN A 334 12.27 18.09 -3.41
N GLU A 335 12.68 17.03 -4.08
CA GLU A 335 12.98 17.08 -5.51
C GLU A 335 11.71 17.33 -6.34
N LEU A 336 10.58 16.72 -5.96
CA LEU A 336 9.28 17.01 -6.60
C LEU A 336 8.83 18.46 -6.36
N MET A 337 9.06 19.01 -5.16
CA MET A 337 8.68 20.39 -4.83
C MET A 337 9.55 21.41 -5.58
N LYS A 338 10.87 21.17 -5.72
CA LYS A 338 11.76 21.99 -6.55
C LYS A 338 11.29 22.04 -8.01
N ALA A 339 10.73 20.94 -8.50
CA ALA A 339 10.18 20.84 -9.85
C ALA A 339 8.75 21.40 -10.01
N GLY A 340 8.12 21.86 -8.93
CA GLY A 340 6.73 22.35 -8.96
C GLY A 340 5.69 21.25 -9.19
N LEU A 341 6.00 20.00 -8.86
CA LEU A 341 5.14 18.83 -9.08
C LEU A 341 4.27 18.48 -7.86
N VAL A 342 4.53 19.07 -6.70
CA VAL A 342 3.76 18.92 -5.47
C VAL A 342 3.52 20.26 -4.80
N ASP A 343 2.43 20.35 -4.02
CA ASP A 343 2.05 21.55 -3.28
C ASP A 343 2.57 21.46 -1.83
N GLY A 344 3.48 22.35 -1.48
CA GLY A 344 4.08 22.45 -0.16
C GLY A 344 3.16 23.01 0.93
N SER A 345 1.97 23.52 0.58
CA SER A 345 1.04 24.13 1.55
C SER A 345 0.18 23.12 2.31
N THR A 346 0.18 21.84 1.91
CA THR A 346 -0.61 20.78 2.56
C THR A 346 -0.21 20.60 4.02
N ARG A 347 -1.21 20.40 4.88
CA ARG A 347 -1.03 20.28 6.34
C ARG A 347 -0.62 18.86 6.74
N ARG A 348 -0.02 18.76 7.94
CA ARG A 348 0.46 17.51 8.52
C ARG A 348 0.04 17.38 9.97
N ALA A 349 -0.04 16.15 10.45
CA ALA A 349 -0.42 15.83 11.84
C ALA A 349 0.62 16.30 12.88
N ASP A 350 1.86 16.58 12.46
CA ASP A 350 2.92 17.17 13.29
C ASP A 350 2.79 18.70 13.43
N GLY A 351 1.76 19.30 12.82
CA GLY A 351 1.49 20.73 12.86
C GLY A 351 2.28 21.56 11.85
N LEU A 352 3.10 20.92 11.02
CA LEU A 352 3.84 21.55 9.93
C LEU A 352 3.05 21.54 8.63
N THR A 353 3.40 22.40 7.71
CA THR A 353 3.09 22.21 6.28
C THR A 353 4.12 21.26 5.65
N LEU A 354 3.83 20.73 4.46
CA LEU A 354 4.79 19.92 3.72
C LEU A 354 6.08 20.69 3.43
N ALA A 355 5.98 21.97 3.05
CA ALA A 355 7.14 22.82 2.80
C ALA A 355 8.02 22.99 4.04
N GLU A 356 7.42 23.24 5.21
CA GLU A 356 8.15 23.35 6.47
C GLU A 356 8.79 22.03 6.89
N ALA A 357 8.11 20.90 6.64
CA ALA A 357 8.67 19.57 6.92
C ALA A 357 9.84 19.25 5.98
N VAL A 358 9.71 19.55 4.69
CA VAL A 358 10.80 19.42 3.71
C VAL A 358 12.00 20.27 4.11
N ASP A 359 11.78 21.52 4.49
CA ASP A 359 12.87 22.43 4.90
C ASP A 359 13.66 21.90 6.10
N LYS A 360 12.97 21.29 7.08
CA LYS A 360 13.58 20.74 8.30
C LYS A 360 14.20 19.35 8.14
N TYR A 361 13.64 18.51 7.27
CA TYR A 361 13.97 17.08 7.23
C TYR A 361 14.62 16.61 5.93
N ALA A 362 14.49 17.34 4.81
CA ALA A 362 15.19 16.92 3.59
C ALA A 362 16.71 17.12 3.73
N VAL A 363 17.47 16.05 3.55
CA VAL A 363 18.94 16.03 3.79
C VAL A 363 19.73 16.94 2.86
N THR A 364 19.13 17.42 1.79
CA THR A 364 19.71 18.40 0.87
C THR A 364 19.18 19.84 1.11
N SER A 365 18.33 20.05 2.13
CA SER A 365 17.89 21.37 2.55
C SER A 365 19.02 22.13 3.27
N PRO A 366 19.19 23.43 3.04
CA PRO A 366 20.14 24.24 3.81
C PRO A 366 19.79 24.36 5.30
N ASN A 367 18.52 24.12 5.67
CA ASN A 367 18.00 24.21 7.02
C ASN A 367 17.76 22.84 7.68
N VAL A 368 18.32 21.77 7.10
CA VAL A 368 18.18 20.41 7.64
C VAL A 368 18.63 20.33 9.09
N THR A 369 17.82 19.73 9.94
CA THR A 369 18.10 19.59 11.37
C THR A 369 19.07 18.45 11.68
N GLU A 370 19.82 18.56 12.79
CA GLU A 370 20.67 17.46 13.27
C GLU A 370 19.85 16.18 13.57
N GLU A 371 18.62 16.37 14.05
CA GLU A 371 17.68 15.26 14.26
C GLU A 371 17.39 14.52 12.95
N ALA A 372 17.12 15.23 11.87
CA ALA A 372 16.88 14.65 10.55
C ALA A 372 18.11 13.90 10.04
N ILE A 373 19.29 14.49 10.15
CA ILE A 373 20.56 13.85 9.76
C ILE A 373 20.76 12.54 10.54
N ARG A 374 20.58 12.56 11.85
CA ARG A 374 20.69 11.36 12.70
C ARG A 374 19.64 10.32 12.32
N LYS A 375 18.41 10.72 12.06
CA LYS A 375 17.29 9.87 11.67
C LYS A 375 17.60 9.13 10.37
N TYR A 376 18.05 9.81 9.34
CA TYR A 376 18.33 9.23 8.03
C TYR A 376 19.70 8.54 7.91
N LYS A 377 20.60 8.74 8.86
CA LYS A 377 21.82 7.92 8.99
C LYS A 377 21.57 6.54 9.60
N SER A 378 20.35 6.22 10.08
CA SER A 378 20.08 4.88 10.60
C SER A 378 20.31 3.82 9.53
N ALA A 379 21.11 2.82 9.86
CA ALA A 379 21.56 1.77 8.97
C ALA A 379 21.04 0.39 9.41
N PRO A 380 20.93 -0.59 8.52
CA PRO A 380 20.67 -1.99 8.88
C PRO A 380 21.83 -2.57 9.68
N ALA A 381 21.56 -3.61 10.46
CA ALA A 381 22.55 -4.35 11.22
C ALA A 381 23.12 -5.56 10.46
N HIS A 382 22.49 -5.92 9.33
CA HIS A 382 22.85 -7.11 8.52
C HIS A 382 22.90 -8.40 9.34
N ARG A 383 21.93 -8.59 10.22
CA ARG A 383 21.79 -9.80 11.05
C ARG A 383 20.32 -10.15 11.28
N PHE A 384 20.04 -11.43 11.43
CA PHE A 384 18.72 -11.90 11.80
C PHE A 384 18.29 -11.33 13.16
N SER A 385 17.12 -10.68 13.22
CA SER A 385 16.51 -10.22 14.47
C SER A 385 15.01 -10.04 14.32
N ILE A 386 14.24 -10.74 15.15
CA ILE A 386 12.79 -10.53 15.31
C ILE A 386 12.46 -9.48 16.36
N GLN A 387 13.46 -8.90 17.00
CA GLN A 387 13.29 -7.92 18.07
C GLN A 387 13.33 -6.49 17.54
N MET A 388 12.25 -5.75 17.81
CA MET A 388 12.12 -4.34 17.53
C MET A 388 13.24 -3.52 18.20
N CYS A 389 13.73 -2.49 17.48
CA CYS A 389 14.68 -1.49 18.02
C CYS A 389 15.93 -2.10 18.70
N SER A 390 16.37 -3.28 18.24
CA SER A 390 17.46 -4.08 18.84
C SER A 390 18.87 -3.62 18.45
N GLN A 391 19.00 -2.65 17.56
CA GLN A 391 20.30 -2.20 17.03
C GLN A 391 20.34 -0.66 16.84
N GLU A 392 21.56 -0.11 16.74
CA GLU A 392 21.83 1.32 16.58
C GLU A 392 22.99 1.56 15.60
N SER A 393 23.00 0.81 14.50
CA SER A 393 23.97 0.98 13.42
C SER A 393 23.70 2.29 12.66
N TYR A 394 24.78 2.98 12.25
CA TYR A 394 24.67 4.22 11.49
C TYR A 394 25.60 4.20 10.28
N TYR A 395 25.09 4.71 9.16
CA TYR A 395 25.91 5.02 8.00
C TYR A 395 26.92 6.14 8.36
N LYS A 396 28.11 6.07 7.80
CA LYS A 396 29.13 7.13 7.94
C LYS A 396 28.63 8.42 7.28
N GLU A 397 28.06 8.29 6.08
CA GLU A 397 27.61 9.38 5.24
C GLU A 397 26.21 9.11 4.70
N LEU A 398 25.45 10.18 4.48
CA LEU A 398 24.18 10.15 3.77
C LEU A 398 24.44 10.01 2.26
N ASP A 399 23.47 9.50 1.53
CA ASP A 399 23.42 9.58 0.07
C ASP A 399 22.74 10.90 -0.34
N THR A 400 23.56 11.89 -0.68
CA THR A 400 23.09 13.20 -1.16
C THR A 400 23.29 13.39 -2.67
N ASP A 401 23.79 12.36 -3.35
CA ASP A 401 23.97 12.39 -4.81
C ASP A 401 22.62 12.31 -5.51
N ARG A 402 22.26 13.41 -6.18
CA ARG A 402 20.99 13.52 -6.93
C ARG A 402 21.16 13.21 -8.42
N ALA A 403 22.37 12.93 -8.86
CA ALA A 403 22.63 12.51 -10.24
C ALA A 403 22.67 10.98 -10.38
N GLU A 404 23.37 10.28 -9.48
CA GLU A 404 23.60 8.83 -9.59
C GLU A 404 23.12 8.05 -8.37
N GLY A 405 22.73 8.71 -7.27
CA GLY A 405 22.28 8.08 -6.04
C GLY A 405 20.91 7.42 -6.13
N CYS A 406 20.44 6.93 -4.97
CA CYS A 406 19.15 6.26 -4.85
C CYS A 406 17.97 7.19 -5.19
N ILE A 407 18.00 8.44 -4.68
CA ILE A 407 17.02 9.49 -5.03
C ILE A 407 17.70 10.46 -5.99
N ARG A 408 17.11 10.64 -7.17
CA ARG A 408 17.61 11.53 -8.22
C ARG A 408 16.78 12.79 -8.34
N ASP A 409 17.38 13.84 -8.91
CA ASP A 409 16.62 15.01 -9.34
C ASP A 409 15.93 14.78 -10.69
N VAL A 410 15.16 15.77 -11.14
CA VAL A 410 14.37 15.65 -12.38
C VAL A 410 15.26 15.57 -13.63
N GLU A 411 16.44 16.19 -13.61
CA GLU A 411 17.37 16.19 -14.76
C GLU A 411 17.99 14.81 -14.96
N HIS A 412 18.22 14.07 -13.85
CA HIS A 412 18.86 12.75 -13.82
C HIS A 412 17.86 11.62 -13.54
N ALA A 413 16.55 11.86 -13.70
CA ALA A 413 15.50 10.88 -13.45
C ALA A 413 15.77 9.55 -14.16
N TYR A 414 15.39 8.43 -13.53
CA TYR A 414 15.49 7.10 -14.14
C TYR A 414 14.66 6.96 -15.41
N SER A 415 13.53 7.65 -15.49
CA SER A 415 12.72 7.84 -16.70
C SER A 415 11.96 9.15 -16.61
N LYS A 416 11.70 9.77 -17.76
CA LYS A 416 10.88 10.98 -17.85
C LYS A 416 9.40 10.69 -17.63
N ASP A 417 8.95 9.51 -18.04
CA ASP A 417 7.63 8.97 -17.72
C ASP A 417 7.68 8.37 -16.31
N GLY A 418 6.59 8.51 -15.58
CA GLY A 418 6.52 8.04 -14.20
C GLY A 418 6.65 6.53 -14.06
N GLY A 419 6.79 6.06 -12.81
CA GLY A 419 6.87 4.63 -12.48
C GLY A 419 5.56 3.86 -12.63
N LEU A 420 4.43 4.54 -12.82
CA LEU A 420 3.09 3.99 -13.04
C LEU A 420 2.42 4.67 -14.23
N ALA A 421 1.54 3.95 -14.93
CA ALA A 421 0.72 4.50 -15.99
C ALA A 421 -0.70 3.92 -15.99
N VAL A 422 -1.67 4.74 -16.40
CA VAL A 422 -3.05 4.32 -16.65
C VAL A 422 -3.22 4.15 -18.15
N LEU A 423 -3.73 3.00 -18.58
CA LEU A 423 -4.07 2.74 -19.99
C LEU A 423 -5.59 2.63 -20.13
N ARG A 424 -6.11 2.99 -21.31
CA ARG A 424 -7.54 2.88 -21.67
C ARG A 424 -7.68 2.30 -23.08
N GLY A 425 -8.85 1.73 -23.36
CA GLY A 425 -9.17 1.18 -24.67
C GLY A 425 -10.42 0.32 -24.64
N ASN A 426 -10.71 -0.37 -25.73
CA ASN A 426 -11.94 -1.17 -25.84
C ASN A 426 -11.99 -2.35 -24.84
N ILE A 427 -10.84 -2.79 -24.31
CA ILE A 427 -10.76 -3.85 -23.30
C ILE A 427 -10.76 -3.28 -21.85
N ALA A 428 -10.47 -1.99 -21.67
CA ALA A 428 -10.35 -1.30 -20.39
C ALA A 428 -10.98 0.10 -20.46
N LEU A 429 -12.32 0.15 -20.57
CA LEU A 429 -13.07 1.40 -20.76
C LEU A 429 -12.89 2.36 -19.57
N ASP A 430 -12.88 1.82 -18.33
CA ASP A 430 -12.70 2.61 -17.10
C ASP A 430 -11.23 2.67 -16.66
N GLY A 431 -10.33 2.06 -17.45
CA GLY A 431 -8.89 2.08 -17.26
C GLY A 431 -8.32 0.79 -16.68
N CYS A 432 -7.00 0.75 -16.71
CA CYS A 432 -6.15 -0.29 -16.10
C CYS A 432 -4.80 0.32 -15.72
N VAL A 433 -3.99 -0.39 -14.95
CA VAL A 433 -2.74 0.15 -14.38
C VAL A 433 -1.57 -0.74 -14.75
N VAL A 434 -0.44 -0.11 -15.11
CA VAL A 434 0.84 -0.77 -15.34
C VAL A 434 1.95 -0.09 -14.54
N LYS A 435 2.84 -0.90 -13.97
CA LYS A 435 4.05 -0.43 -13.27
C LYS A 435 5.18 -0.27 -14.29
N THR A 436 5.28 0.91 -14.91
CA THR A 436 6.24 1.19 -15.97
C THR A 436 7.68 1.15 -15.51
N ALA A 437 7.97 1.48 -14.25
CA ALA A 437 9.31 1.38 -13.67
C ALA A 437 9.91 -0.05 -13.75
N GLY A 438 9.08 -1.06 -13.86
CA GLY A 438 9.49 -2.47 -13.99
C GLY A 438 9.43 -3.05 -15.41
N VAL A 439 9.10 -2.22 -16.43
CA VAL A 439 8.96 -2.64 -17.83
C VAL A 439 10.16 -2.17 -18.65
N ASP A 440 10.76 -3.10 -19.40
CA ASP A 440 11.81 -2.75 -20.37
C ASP A 440 11.19 -1.91 -21.52
N GLU A 441 11.84 -0.81 -21.89
CA GLU A 441 11.32 0.11 -22.91
C GLU A 441 11.11 -0.56 -24.29
N SER A 442 11.86 -1.61 -24.59
CA SER A 442 11.74 -2.37 -25.85
C SER A 442 10.37 -3.02 -26.04
N ILE A 443 9.61 -3.24 -24.95
CA ILE A 443 8.26 -3.83 -24.98
C ILE A 443 7.16 -2.86 -24.52
N TRP A 444 7.43 -1.55 -24.47
CA TRP A 444 6.40 -0.54 -24.19
C TRP A 444 5.32 -0.48 -25.29
N LYS A 445 5.65 -0.92 -26.50
CA LYS A 445 4.69 -1.21 -27.57
C LYS A 445 4.71 -2.71 -27.83
N PHE A 446 3.60 -3.38 -27.56
CA PHE A 446 3.49 -4.83 -27.68
C PHE A 446 2.20 -5.21 -28.39
N SER A 447 2.28 -6.21 -29.26
CA SER A 447 1.10 -6.78 -29.90
C SER A 447 1.29 -8.29 -30.04
N GLY A 448 0.30 -9.06 -29.60
CA GLY A 448 0.41 -10.51 -29.65
C GLY A 448 -0.94 -11.22 -29.48
N PRO A 449 -0.98 -12.52 -29.79
CA PRO A 449 -2.16 -13.34 -29.60
C PRO A 449 -2.44 -13.61 -28.13
N ALA A 450 -3.70 -13.54 -27.73
CA ALA A 450 -4.16 -13.86 -26.39
C ALA A 450 -4.03 -15.35 -26.07
N LYS A 451 -3.60 -15.65 -24.86
CA LYS A 451 -3.72 -16.96 -24.19
C LYS A 451 -4.57 -16.77 -22.95
N VAL A 452 -5.81 -17.22 -22.99
CA VAL A 452 -6.84 -16.91 -21.99
C VAL A 452 -6.92 -18.00 -20.93
N PHE A 453 -6.91 -17.57 -19.67
CA PHE A 453 -7.07 -18.41 -18.49
C PHE A 453 -8.13 -17.81 -17.57
N ASP A 454 -9.02 -18.62 -17.02
CA ASP A 454 -10.10 -18.16 -16.12
C ASP A 454 -9.72 -18.21 -14.62
N SER A 455 -8.44 -18.36 -14.31
CA SER A 455 -7.87 -18.29 -12.97
C SER A 455 -6.35 -18.14 -12.99
N GLN A 456 -5.78 -17.67 -11.85
CA GLN A 456 -4.34 -17.64 -11.61
C GLN A 456 -3.73 -19.05 -11.76
N ASP A 457 -4.37 -20.07 -11.18
CA ASP A 457 -3.83 -21.44 -11.14
C ASP A 457 -3.72 -22.01 -12.55
N ALA A 458 -4.77 -21.84 -13.35
CA ALA A 458 -4.75 -22.27 -14.76
C ALA A 458 -3.67 -21.55 -15.58
N ALA A 459 -3.45 -20.25 -15.30
CA ALA A 459 -2.38 -19.49 -15.94
C ALA A 459 -0.99 -20.00 -15.52
N CYS A 460 -0.77 -20.26 -14.23
CA CYS A 460 0.48 -20.84 -13.72
C CYS A 460 0.79 -22.19 -14.36
N GLU A 461 -0.20 -23.08 -14.40
CA GLU A 461 -0.06 -24.39 -15.08
C GLU A 461 0.23 -24.23 -16.58
N GLY A 462 -0.45 -23.30 -17.25
CA GLY A 462 -0.25 -23.01 -18.66
C GLY A 462 1.14 -22.47 -18.98
N ILE A 463 1.66 -21.58 -18.15
CA ILE A 463 2.99 -20.99 -18.30
C ILE A 463 4.06 -22.06 -18.10
N LEU A 464 4.03 -22.78 -16.98
CA LEU A 464 5.00 -23.84 -16.68
C LEU A 464 4.90 -25.01 -17.65
N GLY A 465 3.68 -25.37 -18.07
CA GLY A 465 3.40 -26.43 -19.03
C GLY A 465 3.75 -26.11 -20.50
N GLY A 466 4.28 -24.89 -20.77
CA GLY A 466 4.73 -24.49 -22.10
C GLY A 466 3.61 -24.11 -23.09
N LYS A 467 2.39 -23.85 -22.60
CA LYS A 467 1.29 -23.35 -23.45
C LYS A 467 1.51 -21.89 -23.85
N VAL A 468 2.28 -21.14 -23.05
CA VAL A 468 2.67 -19.75 -23.30
C VAL A 468 4.05 -19.75 -23.94
N ILE A 469 4.17 -19.04 -25.06
CA ILE A 469 5.39 -18.92 -25.86
C ILE A 469 5.72 -17.45 -26.13
N SER A 470 6.92 -17.18 -26.63
CA SER A 470 7.34 -15.83 -27.05
C SER A 470 6.33 -15.19 -27.98
N GLY A 471 5.98 -13.93 -27.71
CA GLY A 471 5.01 -13.13 -28.45
C GLY A 471 3.57 -13.20 -27.92
N ASP A 472 3.26 -14.09 -26.99
CA ASP A 472 1.91 -14.21 -26.43
C ASP A 472 1.55 -13.09 -25.45
N VAL A 473 0.25 -12.77 -25.37
CA VAL A 473 -0.36 -12.00 -24.28
C VAL A 473 -1.15 -12.95 -23.39
N VAL A 474 -0.66 -13.18 -22.18
CA VAL A 474 -1.37 -13.95 -21.17
C VAL A 474 -2.54 -13.15 -20.63
N VAL A 475 -3.76 -13.66 -20.72
CA VAL A 475 -4.99 -13.00 -20.26
C VAL A 475 -5.58 -13.80 -19.11
N ILE A 476 -5.58 -13.24 -17.91
CA ILE A 476 -6.20 -13.86 -16.73
C ILE A 476 -7.48 -13.13 -16.41
N THR A 477 -8.62 -13.84 -16.49
CA THR A 477 -9.96 -13.28 -16.30
C THR A 477 -10.61 -13.78 -15.02
N TYR A 478 -11.63 -13.06 -14.55
CA TYR A 478 -12.42 -13.40 -13.36
C TYR A 478 -11.61 -13.42 -12.05
N GLU A 479 -10.54 -12.66 -11.97
CA GLU A 479 -9.77 -12.43 -10.74
C GLU A 479 -9.97 -11.01 -10.17
N GLY A 480 -10.94 -10.26 -10.70
CA GLY A 480 -11.33 -8.94 -10.22
C GLY A 480 -12.04 -8.95 -8.85
N PRO A 481 -12.46 -7.76 -8.37
CA PRO A 481 -13.13 -7.61 -7.06
C PRO A 481 -14.33 -8.52 -6.87
N LYS A 482 -15.22 -8.64 -7.86
CA LYS A 482 -16.40 -9.52 -7.86
C LYS A 482 -16.08 -10.94 -8.32
N GLY A 483 -15.33 -11.04 -9.41
CA GLY A 483 -15.05 -12.30 -10.09
C GLY A 483 -14.15 -13.22 -9.29
N GLY A 484 -13.23 -12.69 -8.50
CA GLY A 484 -12.34 -13.42 -7.62
C GLY A 484 -13.07 -14.35 -6.64
N PRO A 485 -14.05 -13.92 -5.84
CA PRO A 485 -14.13 -12.59 -5.26
C PRO A 485 -13.00 -12.32 -4.27
N GLY A 486 -12.65 -11.06 -4.12
CA GLY A 486 -11.54 -10.64 -3.24
C GLY A 486 -10.32 -10.17 -4.00
N MET A 487 -10.33 -10.22 -5.34
CA MET A 487 -9.27 -9.67 -6.20
C MET A 487 -7.87 -10.09 -5.73
N GLN A 488 -7.62 -11.41 -5.72
CA GLN A 488 -6.34 -11.94 -5.21
C GLN A 488 -5.14 -11.26 -5.88
N GLU A 489 -4.12 -11.00 -5.08
CA GLU A 489 -2.87 -10.43 -5.55
C GLU A 489 -2.03 -11.53 -6.19
N MET A 490 -1.63 -11.34 -7.44
CA MET A 490 -0.91 -12.35 -8.21
C MET A 490 0.56 -11.97 -8.34
N LEU A 491 1.44 -12.92 -8.05
CA LEU A 491 2.88 -12.80 -8.25
C LEU A 491 3.44 -13.99 -9.04
N TYR A 492 2.94 -15.19 -8.78
CA TYR A 492 3.43 -16.41 -9.40
C TYR A 492 3.34 -16.41 -10.94
N PRO A 493 2.26 -15.95 -11.61
CA PRO A 493 2.23 -15.91 -13.08
C PRO A 493 3.37 -15.06 -13.66
N THR A 494 3.66 -13.90 -13.03
CA THR A 494 4.74 -13.00 -13.49
C THR A 494 6.12 -13.58 -13.20
N SER A 495 6.31 -14.23 -12.03
CA SER A 495 7.54 -14.93 -11.68
C SER A 495 7.82 -16.10 -12.61
N TYR A 496 6.79 -16.87 -12.97
CA TYR A 496 6.92 -18.02 -13.89
C TYR A 496 7.21 -17.59 -15.34
N ILE A 497 6.65 -16.47 -15.81
CA ILE A 497 7.03 -15.90 -17.11
C ILE A 497 8.54 -15.55 -17.08
N LYS A 498 9.06 -15.01 -15.98
CA LYS A 498 10.49 -14.70 -15.85
C LYS A 498 11.36 -15.94 -15.75
N SER A 499 10.99 -16.93 -14.94
CA SER A 499 11.76 -18.20 -14.81
C SER A 499 11.86 -18.95 -16.14
N ARG A 500 10.84 -18.75 -17.02
CA ARG A 500 10.83 -19.26 -18.40
C ARG A 500 11.59 -18.39 -19.40
N HIS A 501 12.29 -17.31 -18.93
CA HIS A 501 13.00 -16.33 -19.75
C HIS A 501 12.11 -15.57 -20.77
N LEU A 502 10.79 -15.51 -20.51
CA LEU A 502 9.79 -14.84 -21.36
C LEU A 502 9.49 -13.40 -20.90
N GLY A 503 10.16 -12.88 -19.88
CA GLY A 503 9.84 -11.60 -19.24
C GLY A 503 9.94 -10.37 -20.14
N LYS A 504 10.68 -10.43 -21.26
CA LYS A 504 10.76 -9.39 -22.29
C LYS A 504 10.06 -9.78 -23.60
N GLU A 505 9.42 -10.92 -23.63
CA GLU A 505 8.85 -11.51 -24.84
C GLU A 505 7.33 -11.73 -24.75
N CYS A 506 6.75 -11.61 -23.54
CA CYS A 506 5.33 -11.77 -23.29
C CYS A 506 4.77 -10.60 -22.52
N ALA A 507 3.49 -10.32 -22.73
CA ALA A 507 2.70 -9.45 -21.86
C ALA A 507 1.74 -10.29 -21.00
N LEU A 508 1.32 -9.75 -19.86
CA LEU A 508 0.30 -10.34 -19.01
C LEU A 508 -0.73 -9.28 -18.63
N ILE A 509 -2.01 -9.57 -18.85
CA ILE A 509 -3.12 -8.65 -18.55
C ILE A 509 -4.18 -9.35 -17.70
N THR A 510 -4.85 -8.60 -16.82
CA THR A 510 -5.87 -9.17 -15.91
C THR A 510 -6.86 -8.13 -15.41
N ASP A 511 -8.08 -8.55 -15.09
CA ASP A 511 -9.03 -7.80 -14.27
C ASP A 511 -8.75 -7.91 -12.75
N GLY A 512 -7.83 -8.80 -12.36
CA GLY A 512 -7.26 -8.90 -11.03
C GLY A 512 -6.17 -7.86 -10.78
N ARG A 513 -5.29 -8.13 -9.81
CA ARG A 513 -4.15 -7.26 -9.45
C ARG A 513 -2.86 -8.04 -9.31
N PHE A 514 -1.76 -7.32 -9.45
CA PHE A 514 -0.43 -7.88 -9.25
C PHE A 514 0.19 -7.40 -7.96
N SER A 515 1.09 -8.22 -7.41
CA SER A 515 1.94 -7.86 -6.28
C SER A 515 2.82 -6.65 -6.62
N GLY A 516 3.12 -5.83 -5.62
CA GLY A 516 4.15 -4.80 -5.71
C GLY A 516 5.51 -5.33 -6.12
N GLY A 517 5.76 -6.65 -5.93
CA GLY A 517 6.94 -7.37 -6.38
C GLY A 517 6.99 -7.71 -7.87
N THR A 518 5.92 -7.44 -8.61
CA THR A 518 5.82 -7.73 -10.04
C THR A 518 6.72 -6.81 -10.87
N SER A 519 7.33 -7.37 -11.90
CA SER A 519 8.05 -6.65 -12.97
C SER A 519 7.79 -7.34 -14.31
N GLY A 520 8.15 -6.66 -15.42
CA GLY A 520 7.74 -7.05 -16.78
C GLY A 520 6.43 -6.40 -17.19
N LEU A 521 6.00 -6.60 -18.43
CA LEU A 521 4.79 -5.97 -18.99
C LEU A 521 3.53 -6.65 -18.41
N SER A 522 3.18 -6.24 -17.19
CA SER A 522 2.04 -6.76 -16.43
C SER A 522 1.05 -5.64 -16.16
N ILE A 523 -0.17 -5.79 -16.70
CA ILE A 523 -1.25 -4.79 -16.66
C ILE A 523 -2.41 -5.35 -15.86
N GLY A 524 -2.72 -4.75 -14.73
CA GLY A 524 -3.81 -5.16 -13.86
C GLY A 524 -4.93 -4.14 -13.75
N HIS A 525 -5.92 -4.45 -12.92
CA HIS A 525 -7.08 -3.59 -12.63
C HIS A 525 -7.92 -3.26 -13.87
N ILE A 526 -7.94 -4.14 -14.89
CA ILE A 526 -8.74 -3.90 -16.09
C ILE A 526 -10.20 -3.74 -15.68
N SER A 527 -10.74 -2.56 -15.95
CA SER A 527 -12.10 -2.18 -15.59
C SER A 527 -12.88 -1.75 -16.84
N PRO A 528 -14.14 -2.20 -16.97
CA PRO A 528 -14.86 -3.14 -16.10
C PRO A 528 -14.29 -4.56 -16.11
N GLU A 529 -14.33 -5.25 -14.95
CA GLU A 529 -13.90 -6.64 -14.83
C GLU A 529 -14.79 -7.63 -15.59
N ALA A 530 -14.30 -8.83 -15.92
CA ALA A 530 -15.05 -9.85 -16.63
C ALA A 530 -16.39 -10.20 -15.94
N ALA A 531 -16.39 -10.37 -14.61
CA ALA A 531 -17.60 -10.68 -13.84
C ALA A 531 -18.64 -9.56 -13.80
N SER A 532 -18.27 -8.35 -14.19
CA SER A 532 -19.16 -7.19 -14.36
C SER A 532 -19.52 -6.93 -15.83
N GLY A 533 -19.26 -7.87 -16.73
CA GLY A 533 -19.53 -7.75 -18.15
C GLY A 533 -18.46 -7.00 -18.94
N GLY A 534 -17.27 -6.82 -18.39
CA GLY A 534 -16.14 -6.18 -19.07
C GLY A 534 -15.70 -6.94 -20.33
N ALA A 535 -15.17 -6.21 -21.31
CA ALA A 535 -14.74 -6.78 -22.59
C ALA A 535 -13.59 -7.80 -22.43
N ILE A 536 -12.82 -7.73 -21.36
CA ILE A 536 -11.80 -8.74 -21.06
C ILE A 536 -12.40 -10.16 -20.96
N GLY A 537 -13.64 -10.30 -20.46
CA GLY A 537 -14.37 -11.58 -20.41
C GLY A 537 -14.85 -12.09 -21.76
N LEU A 538 -14.73 -11.30 -22.83
CA LEU A 538 -15.11 -11.66 -24.20
C LEU A 538 -13.90 -12.05 -25.06
N VAL A 539 -12.68 -11.86 -24.57
CA VAL A 539 -11.44 -12.23 -25.25
C VAL A 539 -11.32 -13.75 -25.34
N ARG A 540 -10.84 -14.23 -26.48
CA ARG A 540 -10.64 -15.66 -26.77
C ARG A 540 -9.19 -15.93 -27.17
N ASP A 541 -8.76 -17.19 -27.06
CA ASP A 541 -7.44 -17.61 -27.53
C ASP A 541 -7.23 -17.20 -29.00
N GLY A 542 -6.08 -16.57 -29.25
CA GLY A 542 -5.68 -16.10 -30.58
C GLY A 542 -6.14 -14.69 -30.95
N ASP A 543 -7.02 -14.05 -30.17
CA ASP A 543 -7.36 -12.64 -30.38
C ASP A 543 -6.11 -11.78 -30.22
N ILE A 544 -5.91 -10.78 -31.07
CA ILE A 544 -4.74 -9.91 -30.99
C ILE A 544 -5.00 -8.80 -29.99
N ILE A 545 -4.14 -8.73 -28.98
CA ILE A 545 -4.11 -7.62 -28.01
C ILE A 545 -3.00 -6.65 -28.40
N GLU A 546 -3.32 -5.36 -28.41
CA GLU A 546 -2.40 -4.26 -28.70
C GLU A 546 -2.23 -3.39 -27.46
N ILE A 547 -0.98 -3.21 -27.02
CA ILE A 547 -0.59 -2.42 -25.86
C ILE A 547 0.37 -1.33 -26.33
N ASN A 548 0.10 -0.08 -25.94
CA ASN A 548 0.97 1.06 -26.24
C ASN A 548 1.04 1.97 -25.01
N ILE A 549 2.08 1.78 -24.20
CA ILE A 549 2.30 2.57 -22.97
C ILE A 549 2.49 4.06 -23.28
N PRO A 550 3.32 4.50 -24.26
CA PRO A 550 3.45 5.90 -24.63
C PRO A 550 2.13 6.59 -24.99
N GLU A 551 1.25 5.87 -25.69
CA GLU A 551 -0.07 6.40 -26.11
C GLU A 551 -1.18 6.11 -25.10
N ARG A 552 -0.84 5.46 -23.97
CA ARG A 552 -1.79 5.10 -22.90
C ARG A 552 -2.97 4.28 -23.42
N SER A 553 -2.71 3.33 -24.33
CA SER A 553 -3.78 2.52 -24.94
C SER A 553 -3.59 1.03 -24.76
N ILE A 554 -4.74 0.32 -24.62
CA ILE A 554 -4.83 -1.14 -24.60
C ILE A 554 -6.11 -1.57 -25.32
N ASN A 555 -5.98 -2.39 -26.37
CA ASN A 555 -7.12 -2.80 -27.18
C ASN A 555 -7.05 -4.28 -27.56
N VAL A 556 -8.19 -4.90 -27.71
CA VAL A 556 -8.32 -6.13 -28.51
C VAL A 556 -8.68 -5.75 -29.93
N ARG A 557 -8.05 -6.37 -30.92
CA ARG A 557 -8.28 -6.11 -32.35
C ARG A 557 -9.56 -6.81 -32.80
N LEU A 558 -10.70 -6.35 -32.32
CA LEU A 558 -12.03 -6.74 -32.67
C LEU A 558 -12.86 -5.50 -32.98
N SER A 559 -13.78 -5.61 -33.95
CA SER A 559 -14.73 -4.52 -34.20
C SER A 559 -15.77 -4.42 -33.08
N ASP A 560 -16.46 -3.28 -32.99
CA ASP A 560 -17.55 -3.10 -32.04
C ASP A 560 -18.69 -4.09 -32.28
N GLU A 561 -18.93 -4.45 -33.55
CA GLU A 561 -19.93 -5.45 -33.94
C GLU A 561 -19.54 -6.85 -33.43
N GLU A 562 -18.27 -7.27 -33.58
CA GLU A 562 -17.78 -8.55 -33.08
C GLU A 562 -17.85 -8.63 -31.56
N LEU A 563 -17.48 -7.54 -30.85
CA LEU A 563 -17.62 -7.46 -29.40
C LEU A 563 -19.08 -7.54 -28.95
N ALA A 564 -20.00 -6.86 -29.68
CA ALA A 564 -21.43 -6.91 -29.40
C ALA A 564 -22.01 -8.32 -29.63
N GLU A 565 -21.60 -9.01 -30.69
CA GLU A 565 -22.02 -10.41 -30.96
C GLU A 565 -21.54 -11.36 -29.87
N ARG A 566 -20.26 -11.23 -29.43
CA ARG A 566 -19.71 -12.05 -28.34
C ARG A 566 -20.44 -11.76 -27.02
N ARG A 567 -20.76 -10.51 -26.73
CA ARG A 567 -21.52 -10.09 -25.56
C ARG A 567 -22.90 -10.71 -25.55
N LYS A 568 -23.61 -10.63 -26.67
CA LYS A 568 -24.94 -11.24 -26.82
C LYS A 568 -24.90 -12.77 -26.62
N ALA A 569 -23.86 -13.44 -27.15
CA ALA A 569 -23.67 -14.87 -26.97
C ALA A 569 -23.37 -15.22 -25.49
N GLU A 570 -22.59 -14.38 -24.78
CA GLU A 570 -22.29 -14.58 -23.39
C GLU A 570 -23.53 -14.34 -22.49
N GLU A 571 -24.30 -13.30 -22.77
CA GLU A 571 -25.56 -12.98 -22.05
C GLU A 571 -26.61 -14.09 -22.24
N ALA A 572 -26.63 -14.75 -23.39
CA ALA A 572 -27.53 -15.87 -23.67
C ALA A 572 -27.28 -17.10 -22.77
N ARG A 573 -26.12 -17.19 -22.09
CA ARG A 573 -25.84 -18.21 -21.06
C ARG A 573 -26.65 -18.01 -19.77
N GLY A 574 -27.41 -16.91 -19.66
CA GLY A 574 -28.29 -16.60 -18.53
C GLY A 574 -27.52 -16.51 -17.22
N LYS A 575 -27.88 -17.28 -16.19
CA LYS A 575 -27.23 -17.23 -14.87
C LYS A 575 -25.74 -17.61 -14.88
N LYS A 576 -25.25 -18.20 -15.95
CA LYS A 576 -23.83 -18.54 -16.15
C LYS A 576 -23.09 -17.46 -16.95
N ALA A 577 -23.79 -16.41 -17.40
CA ALA A 577 -23.15 -15.32 -18.10
C ALA A 577 -22.10 -14.64 -17.21
N PHE A 578 -20.97 -14.31 -17.80
CA PHE A 578 -19.85 -13.64 -17.12
C PHE A 578 -19.40 -14.35 -15.83
N THR A 579 -19.37 -15.67 -15.88
CA THR A 579 -18.80 -16.53 -14.83
C THR A 579 -17.69 -17.40 -15.41
N PRO A 580 -16.64 -17.72 -14.62
CA PRO A 580 -15.53 -18.52 -15.11
C PRO A 580 -16.02 -19.89 -15.64
N PRO A 581 -15.65 -20.29 -16.87
CA PRO A 581 -16.18 -21.51 -17.50
C PRO A 581 -15.61 -22.79 -16.90
N THR A 582 -14.37 -22.80 -16.45
CA THR A 582 -13.65 -24.00 -16.02
C THR A 582 -13.21 -23.98 -14.58
N ARG A 583 -13.00 -22.78 -13.99
CA ARG A 583 -12.51 -22.65 -12.64
C ARG A 583 -13.46 -23.26 -11.60
N GLN A 584 -12.90 -24.10 -10.74
CA GLN A 584 -13.57 -24.61 -9.55
C GLN A 584 -12.97 -23.94 -8.32
N ARG A 585 -13.77 -23.12 -7.60
CA ARG A 585 -13.34 -22.42 -6.41
C ARG A 585 -14.46 -22.43 -5.37
N GLU A 586 -14.15 -22.87 -4.15
CA GLU A 586 -15.07 -22.74 -3.03
C GLU A 586 -15.02 -21.31 -2.50
N VAL A 587 -16.15 -20.61 -2.53
CA VAL A 587 -16.27 -19.24 -2.06
C VAL A 587 -16.94 -19.20 -0.70
N SER A 588 -16.24 -18.77 0.34
CA SER A 588 -16.76 -18.65 1.70
C SER A 588 -17.87 -17.60 1.84
N LYS A 589 -18.60 -17.62 2.97
CA LYS A 589 -19.65 -16.61 3.25
C LYS A 589 -19.09 -15.19 3.25
N ALA A 590 -17.89 -14.99 3.82
CA ALA A 590 -17.23 -13.69 3.89
C ALA A 590 -16.93 -13.14 2.48
N LEU A 591 -16.33 -13.95 1.63
CA LEU A 591 -16.01 -13.58 0.26
C LEU A 591 -17.26 -13.37 -0.60
N ARG A 592 -18.32 -14.16 -0.40
CA ARG A 592 -19.60 -13.91 -1.07
C ARG A 592 -20.25 -12.59 -0.66
N ALA A 593 -20.16 -12.21 0.61
CA ALA A 593 -20.66 -10.93 1.09
C ALA A 593 -19.88 -9.78 0.47
N TYR A 594 -18.54 -9.87 0.46
CA TYR A 594 -17.69 -8.89 -0.20
C TYR A 594 -18.02 -8.73 -1.70
N GLY A 595 -18.03 -9.83 -2.45
CA GLY A 595 -18.28 -9.82 -3.90
C GLY A 595 -19.66 -9.26 -4.30
N LYS A 596 -20.67 -9.29 -3.39
CA LYS A 596 -21.97 -8.67 -3.63
C LYS A 596 -21.98 -7.16 -3.49
N MET A 597 -21.11 -6.61 -2.65
CA MET A 597 -21.13 -5.20 -2.28
C MET A 597 -19.97 -4.41 -2.89
N VAL A 598 -18.95 -5.08 -3.42
CA VAL A 598 -17.73 -4.41 -3.86
C VAL A 598 -17.93 -3.62 -5.15
N SER A 599 -17.30 -2.45 -5.22
CA SER A 599 -17.15 -1.63 -6.43
C SER A 599 -16.08 -2.20 -7.37
N SER A 600 -15.98 -1.63 -8.56
CA SER A 600 -14.91 -1.94 -9.50
C SER A 600 -13.54 -1.41 -9.05
N ALA A 601 -12.47 -1.89 -9.68
CA ALA A 601 -11.10 -1.54 -9.33
C ALA A 601 -10.77 -0.06 -9.57
N ASP A 602 -11.31 0.56 -10.62
CA ASP A 602 -11.19 1.99 -10.92
C ASP A 602 -11.82 2.90 -9.84
N LYS A 603 -12.64 2.32 -8.94
CA LYS A 603 -13.24 2.98 -7.77
C LYS A 603 -12.64 2.49 -6.44
N GLY A 604 -11.49 1.84 -6.50
CA GLY A 604 -10.77 1.39 -5.31
C GLY A 604 -11.19 0.02 -4.75
N GLY A 605 -12.11 -0.71 -5.39
CA GLY A 605 -12.58 -2.02 -4.91
C GLY A 605 -13.08 -1.97 -3.47
N VAL A 606 -13.93 -1.00 -3.13
CA VAL A 606 -14.51 -0.80 -1.79
C VAL A 606 -15.93 -1.35 -1.73
N ARG A 607 -16.41 -1.68 -0.55
CA ARG A 607 -17.82 -2.02 -0.36
C ARG A 607 -18.69 -0.76 -0.53
N ILE A 608 -19.70 -0.86 -1.37
CA ILE A 608 -20.73 0.16 -1.52
C ILE A 608 -21.87 -0.23 -0.60
N VAL A 609 -22.28 0.71 0.27
CA VAL A 609 -23.49 0.63 1.06
C VAL A 609 -24.42 1.71 0.49
N GLU A 610 -25.52 1.30 -0.12
CA GLU A 610 -26.55 2.23 -0.60
C GLU A 610 -27.33 2.76 0.60
N ASP A 611 -27.61 4.06 0.62
CA ASP A 611 -28.40 4.75 1.66
C ASP A 611 -29.86 4.31 1.64
#